data_ca2e13c219dd8d7f64aea1021b9e95d8
#
_entry.id   ca2e13c219dd8d7f64aea1021b9e95d8
#
_cell.length_a   1.000
_cell.length_b   1.000
_cell.length_c   1.000
_cell.angle_alpha   90.00
_cell.angle_beta   90.00
_cell.angle_gamma   90.00
#
_symmetry.space_group_name_H-M   'P 1'
#
loop_
_entity.id
_entity.type
_entity.pdbx_description
1 polymer ?
#
loop_
_entity_poly.entity_id
_entity_poly.type
_entity_poly.pdbx_seq_one_letter_code
_entity_poly.pdbx_strand_id
1 'polypeptide(L)'
;MTEAAPPPVINTSPLIFLSKADLLSLLHVRYPTVLVPATVVQEIQQYGPLDPTAQTLQTTAWLTIVETPPPPPALQACNLDAGEASVLAWACAHPPTEAILDDLAGRRCAEKLGIPLRGTLGLVLAAKQQGHIPAAQPVIAKLRDTGMYLSDRVAAKALALVGEAL
;
A
#
# COMPACT_ATOMS: atom_id res chain seq x y z
N MET A 1 -11.50 -2.65 -26.95
CA MET A 1 -11.09 -3.40 -25.74
C MET A 1 -10.20 -2.52 -24.87
N THR A 2 -10.60 -2.32 -23.66
CA THR A 2 -9.76 -1.66 -22.68
C THR A 2 -8.82 -2.70 -22.06
N GLU A 3 -7.52 -2.47 -22.11
CA GLU A 3 -6.57 -3.30 -21.38
C GLU A 3 -6.84 -3.16 -19.90
N ALA A 4 -6.76 -4.28 -19.18
CA ALA A 4 -6.84 -4.25 -17.72
C ALA A 4 -5.66 -3.43 -17.16
N ALA A 5 -5.92 -2.64 -16.11
CA ALA A 5 -4.85 -1.91 -15.44
C ALA A 5 -3.80 -2.90 -14.90
N PRO A 6 -2.50 -2.58 -14.95
CA PRO A 6 -1.47 -3.44 -14.39
C PRO A 6 -1.66 -3.60 -12.89
N PRO A 7 -1.25 -4.74 -12.30
CA PRO A 7 -1.33 -4.90 -10.85
C PRO A 7 -0.55 -3.81 -10.12
N PRO A 8 -1.04 -3.32 -8.99
CA PRO A 8 -0.30 -2.37 -8.17
C PRO A 8 0.87 -3.06 -7.48
N VAL A 9 1.84 -2.26 -7.04
CA VAL A 9 2.99 -2.71 -6.26
C VAL A 9 2.92 -2.10 -4.86
N ILE A 10 3.09 -2.90 -3.81
CA ILE A 10 2.85 -2.50 -2.42
C ILE A 10 4.13 -2.44 -1.59
N ASN A 11 4.24 -1.41 -0.75
CA ASN A 11 5.32 -1.27 0.21
C ASN A 11 5.04 -2.05 1.52
N THR A 12 6.07 -2.15 2.35
CA THR A 12 6.06 -2.90 3.61
C THR A 12 4.99 -2.40 4.58
N SER A 13 4.94 -1.09 4.87
CA SER A 13 4.04 -0.53 5.88
C SER A 13 2.56 -0.76 5.60
N PRO A 14 2.02 -0.45 4.41
CA PRO A 14 0.62 -0.74 4.12
C PRO A 14 0.29 -2.23 4.26
N LEU A 15 1.19 -3.09 3.82
CA LEU A 15 0.99 -4.53 3.89
C LEU A 15 0.92 -5.01 5.35
N ILE A 16 1.80 -4.49 6.21
CA ILE A 16 1.79 -4.80 7.64
C ILE A 16 0.50 -4.32 8.30
N PHE A 17 0.10 -3.07 8.09
CA PHE A 17 -1.10 -2.52 8.73
C PHE A 17 -2.37 -3.26 8.30
N LEU A 18 -2.53 -3.50 7.02
CA LEU A 18 -3.69 -4.23 6.51
C LEU A 18 -3.72 -5.68 6.99
N SER A 19 -2.57 -6.33 7.04
CA SER A 19 -2.43 -7.70 7.52
C SER A 19 -2.78 -7.81 9.01
N LYS A 20 -2.21 -6.94 9.85
CA LYS A 20 -2.46 -6.95 11.30
C LYS A 20 -3.90 -6.55 11.66
N ALA A 21 -4.51 -5.69 10.87
CA ALA A 21 -5.89 -5.28 11.09
C ALA A 21 -6.91 -6.26 10.48
N ASP A 22 -6.44 -7.33 9.84
CA ASP A 22 -7.31 -8.27 9.11
C ASP A 22 -8.14 -7.58 8.03
N LEU A 23 -7.49 -6.67 7.29
CA LEU A 23 -8.11 -5.83 6.26
C LEU A 23 -7.52 -6.06 4.86
N LEU A 24 -6.77 -7.14 4.65
CA LEU A 24 -6.21 -7.44 3.33
C LEU A 24 -7.26 -7.61 2.24
N SER A 25 -8.47 -7.99 2.62
CA SER A 25 -9.60 -8.07 1.69
C SER A 25 -9.89 -6.75 0.98
N LEU A 26 -9.58 -5.61 1.60
CA LEU A 26 -9.76 -4.31 0.96
C LEU A 26 -8.86 -4.12 -0.27
N LEU A 27 -7.68 -4.76 -0.27
CA LEU A 27 -6.83 -4.82 -1.47
C LEU A 27 -7.44 -5.73 -2.53
N HIS A 28 -7.87 -6.91 -2.12
CA HIS A 28 -8.30 -7.95 -3.06
C HIS A 28 -9.63 -7.62 -3.76
N VAL A 29 -10.53 -6.91 -3.12
CA VAL A 29 -11.77 -6.46 -3.77
C VAL A 29 -11.50 -5.46 -4.91
N ARG A 30 -10.40 -4.70 -4.80
CA ARG A 30 -10.01 -3.71 -5.80
C ARG A 30 -9.04 -4.26 -6.83
N TYR A 31 -8.12 -5.11 -6.40
CA TYR A 31 -7.03 -5.63 -7.23
C TYR A 31 -7.01 -7.15 -7.22
N PRO A 32 -7.21 -7.81 -8.36
CA PRO A 32 -7.12 -9.28 -8.44
C PRO A 32 -5.75 -9.82 -8.06
N THR A 33 -4.69 -9.05 -8.34
CA THR A 33 -3.29 -9.37 -8.02
C THR A 33 -2.60 -8.12 -7.48
N VAL A 34 -1.77 -8.30 -6.47
CA VAL A 34 -0.92 -7.24 -5.91
C VAL A 34 0.52 -7.73 -5.92
N LEU A 35 1.43 -6.90 -6.41
CA LEU A 35 2.85 -7.23 -6.51
C LEU A 35 3.60 -6.81 -5.25
N VAL A 36 4.46 -7.70 -4.77
CA VAL A 36 5.30 -7.46 -3.59
C VAL A 36 6.76 -7.60 -4.01
N PRO A 37 7.53 -6.51 -4.03
CA PRO A 37 8.95 -6.60 -4.36
C PRO A 37 9.72 -7.53 -3.42
N ALA A 38 10.70 -8.24 -3.94
CA ALA A 38 11.54 -9.13 -3.13
C ALA A 38 12.18 -8.41 -1.95
N THR A 39 12.55 -7.13 -2.11
CA THR A 39 13.09 -6.30 -1.02
C THR A 39 12.08 -6.12 0.11
N VAL A 40 10.82 -5.89 -0.22
CA VAL A 40 9.72 -5.79 0.77
C VAL A 40 9.54 -7.12 1.50
N VAL A 41 9.58 -8.23 0.78
CA VAL A 41 9.50 -9.58 1.38
C VAL A 41 10.63 -9.78 2.38
N GLN A 42 11.86 -9.39 2.03
CA GLN A 42 13.02 -9.51 2.93
C GLN A 42 12.84 -8.68 4.21
N GLU A 43 12.32 -7.47 4.11
CA GLU A 43 12.03 -6.63 5.28
C GLU A 43 11.02 -7.30 6.21
N ILE A 44 9.96 -7.87 5.66
CA ILE A 44 8.92 -8.55 6.43
C ILE A 44 9.47 -9.83 7.07
N GLN A 45 10.29 -10.58 6.36
CA GLN A 45 10.89 -11.82 6.88
C GLN A 45 11.81 -11.59 8.07
N GLN A 46 12.35 -10.37 8.25
CA GLN A 46 13.16 -10.02 9.42
C GLN A 46 12.39 -10.09 10.74
N TYR A 47 11.07 -10.01 10.69
CA TYR A 47 10.21 -10.15 11.89
C TYR A 47 10.04 -11.61 12.33
N GLY A 48 10.55 -12.56 11.54
CA GLY A 48 10.53 -14.00 11.85
C GLY A 48 9.34 -14.75 11.26
N PRO A 49 9.40 -16.11 11.27
CA PRO A 49 8.39 -16.94 10.61
C PRO A 49 7.03 -16.96 11.28
N LEU A 50 6.95 -16.52 12.53
CA LEU A 50 5.67 -16.45 13.28
C LEU A 50 4.97 -15.10 13.11
N ASP A 51 5.61 -14.13 12.46
CA ASP A 51 4.99 -12.83 12.23
C ASP A 51 3.75 -12.96 11.33
N PRO A 52 2.62 -12.34 11.70
CA PRO A 52 1.38 -12.47 10.93
C PRO A 52 1.51 -12.05 9.46
N THR A 53 2.27 -10.98 9.19
CA THR A 53 2.47 -10.51 7.82
C THR A 53 3.35 -11.46 7.02
N ALA A 54 4.40 -12.02 7.65
CA ALA A 54 5.25 -13.02 7.03
C ALA A 54 4.44 -14.28 6.64
N GLN A 55 3.55 -14.73 7.53
CA GLN A 55 2.67 -15.85 7.25
C GLN A 55 1.68 -15.54 6.12
N THR A 56 1.13 -14.33 6.12
CA THR A 56 0.22 -13.87 5.07
C THR A 56 0.87 -13.91 3.69
N LEU A 57 2.12 -13.51 3.57
CA LEU A 57 2.86 -13.58 2.31
C LEU A 57 2.97 -15.01 1.77
N GLN A 58 3.13 -15.99 2.66
CA GLN A 58 3.26 -17.40 2.26
C GLN A 58 1.94 -18.04 1.88
N THR A 59 0.82 -17.56 2.41
CA THR A 59 -0.49 -18.20 2.29
C THR A 59 -1.46 -17.49 1.37
N THR A 60 -1.11 -16.31 0.86
CA THR A 60 -2.00 -15.48 0.06
C THR A 60 -1.59 -15.53 -1.42
N ALA A 61 -2.30 -16.32 -2.20
CA ALA A 61 -1.94 -16.60 -3.60
C ALA A 61 -1.96 -15.37 -4.53
N TRP A 62 -2.79 -14.38 -4.23
CA TRP A 62 -2.89 -13.18 -5.06
C TRP A 62 -1.84 -12.09 -4.73
N LEU A 63 -1.00 -12.32 -3.71
CA LEU A 63 0.21 -11.53 -3.47
C LEU A 63 1.36 -12.18 -4.25
N THR A 64 1.83 -11.53 -5.29
CA THR A 64 2.84 -12.08 -6.20
C THR A 64 4.19 -11.39 -5.96
N ILE A 65 5.21 -12.17 -5.65
CA ILE A 65 6.57 -11.66 -5.42
C ILE A 65 7.23 -11.37 -6.75
N VAL A 66 7.83 -10.18 -6.88
CA VAL A 66 8.55 -9.76 -8.09
C VAL A 66 9.97 -9.29 -7.74
N GLU A 67 10.89 -9.50 -8.69
CA GLU A 67 12.25 -8.98 -8.57
C GLU A 67 12.27 -7.47 -8.77
N THR A 68 13.12 -6.79 -8.02
CA THR A 68 13.28 -5.35 -8.12
C THR A 68 14.22 -4.98 -9.26
N PRO A 69 13.77 -4.18 -10.25
CA PRO A 69 14.69 -3.66 -11.26
C PRO A 69 15.64 -2.61 -10.66
N PRO A 70 16.75 -2.30 -11.35
CA PRO A 70 17.65 -1.24 -10.92
C PRO A 70 16.91 0.11 -10.84
N PRO A 71 17.09 0.90 -9.77
CA PRO A 71 16.44 2.21 -9.68
C PRO A 71 17.03 3.19 -10.68
N PRO A 72 16.20 3.96 -11.40
CA PRO A 72 16.69 5.02 -12.28
C PRO A 72 17.35 6.16 -11.47
N PRO A 73 18.22 6.98 -12.08
CA PRO A 73 18.92 8.07 -11.38
C PRO A 73 17.97 9.05 -10.67
N ALA A 74 16.84 9.38 -11.27
CA ALA A 74 15.86 10.27 -10.66
C ALA A 74 15.29 9.71 -9.35
N LEU A 75 15.13 8.39 -9.26
CA LEU A 75 14.69 7.72 -8.04
C LEU A 75 15.79 7.70 -6.98
N GLN A 76 17.03 7.45 -7.38
CA GLN A 76 18.18 7.47 -6.47
C GLN A 76 18.32 8.82 -5.76
N ALA A 77 18.00 9.92 -6.45
CA ALA A 77 18.07 11.27 -5.89
C ALA A 77 17.05 11.51 -4.76
N CYS A 78 16.03 10.67 -4.62
CA CYS A 78 15.02 10.81 -3.57
C CYS A 78 15.49 10.32 -2.19
N ASN A 79 16.57 9.57 -2.09
CA ASN A 79 17.14 9.03 -0.84
C ASN A 79 16.12 8.24 -0.01
N LEU A 80 15.39 7.34 -0.66
CA LEU A 80 14.40 6.48 0.00
C LEU A 80 15.05 5.27 0.65
N ASP A 81 14.36 4.64 1.62
CA ASP A 81 14.79 3.34 2.11
C ASP A 81 14.66 2.27 1.01
N ALA A 82 15.23 1.10 1.26
CA ALA A 82 15.29 0.04 0.25
C ALA A 82 13.91 -0.45 -0.19
N GLY A 83 12.96 -0.58 0.74
CA GLY A 83 11.60 -1.04 0.44
C GLY A 83 10.85 -0.07 -0.44
N GLU A 84 10.83 1.21 -0.07
CA GLU A 84 10.17 2.26 -0.85
C GLU A 84 10.82 2.40 -2.23
N ALA A 85 12.15 2.39 -2.29
CA ALA A 85 12.88 2.46 -3.55
C ALA A 85 12.52 1.29 -4.47
N SER A 86 12.37 0.08 -3.93
CA SER A 86 12.00 -1.09 -4.72
C SER A 86 10.61 -0.97 -5.34
N VAL A 87 9.65 -0.44 -4.60
CA VAL A 87 8.28 -0.19 -5.07
C VAL A 87 8.29 0.79 -6.25
N LEU A 88 8.96 1.93 -6.07
CA LEU A 88 9.00 2.96 -7.10
C LEU A 88 9.86 2.55 -8.30
N ALA A 89 10.92 1.75 -8.10
CA ALA A 89 11.70 1.21 -9.21
C ALA A 89 10.85 0.29 -10.11
N TRP A 90 10.04 -0.56 -9.50
CA TRP A 90 9.11 -1.39 -10.27
C TRP A 90 8.11 -0.53 -11.06
N ALA A 91 7.49 0.45 -10.39
CA ALA A 91 6.50 1.33 -11.02
C ALA A 91 7.11 2.13 -12.19
N CYS A 92 8.35 2.61 -12.04
CA CYS A 92 9.06 3.30 -13.12
C CYS A 92 9.29 2.40 -14.34
N ALA A 93 9.60 1.12 -14.11
CA ALA A 93 9.89 0.17 -15.19
C ALA A 93 8.62 -0.34 -15.89
N HIS A 94 7.46 -0.22 -15.24
CA HIS A 94 6.19 -0.77 -15.74
C HIS A 94 5.04 0.26 -15.68
N PRO A 95 5.19 1.44 -16.33
CA PRO A 95 4.09 2.42 -16.30
C PRO A 95 2.85 1.86 -17.01
N PRO A 96 1.64 2.15 -16.53
CA PRO A 96 1.25 3.05 -15.46
C PRO A 96 0.95 2.33 -14.11
N THR A 97 1.86 1.56 -13.59
CA THR A 97 1.69 0.82 -12.33
C THR A 97 1.44 1.77 -11.15
N GLU A 98 0.38 1.52 -10.38
CA GLU A 98 0.07 2.24 -9.15
C GLU A 98 0.96 1.74 -8.01
N ALA A 99 1.54 2.67 -7.25
CA ALA A 99 2.31 2.36 -6.05
C ALA A 99 1.44 2.53 -4.80
N ILE A 100 1.43 1.53 -3.94
CA ILE A 100 0.72 1.59 -2.66
C ILE A 100 1.75 1.81 -1.56
N LEU A 101 1.79 3.04 -1.04
CA LEU A 101 2.74 3.41 0.01
C LEU A 101 2.21 4.60 0.82
N ASP A 102 2.61 4.69 2.08
CA ASP A 102 2.11 5.68 3.03
C ASP A 102 3.13 6.75 3.38
N ASP A 103 4.43 6.46 3.31
CA ASP A 103 5.46 7.38 3.74
C ASP A 103 5.53 8.64 2.86
N LEU A 104 5.65 9.80 3.51
CA LEU A 104 5.62 11.09 2.83
C LEU A 104 6.76 11.26 1.82
N ALA A 105 7.98 10.83 2.17
CA ALA A 105 9.12 10.94 1.28
C ALA A 105 8.91 10.11 -0.01
N GLY A 106 8.41 8.89 0.13
CA GLY A 106 8.07 8.04 -1.00
C GLY A 106 6.95 8.63 -1.86
N ARG A 107 5.93 9.18 -1.22
CA ARG A 107 4.81 9.83 -1.93
C ARG A 107 5.26 11.04 -2.74
N ARG A 108 6.12 11.87 -2.17
CA ARG A 108 6.69 13.04 -2.88
C ARG A 108 7.55 12.61 -4.07
N CYS A 109 8.33 11.56 -3.90
CA CYS A 109 9.12 11.01 -5.00
C CYS A 109 8.23 10.46 -6.12
N ALA A 110 7.19 9.71 -5.78
CA ALA A 110 6.23 9.19 -6.74
C ALA A 110 5.55 10.32 -7.55
N GLU A 111 5.16 11.39 -6.88
CA GLU A 111 4.57 12.57 -7.53
C GLU A 111 5.53 13.19 -8.54
N LYS A 112 6.80 13.37 -8.16
CA LYS A 112 7.83 13.91 -9.07
C LYS A 112 8.03 13.04 -10.31
N LEU A 113 7.92 11.73 -10.15
CA LEU A 113 8.15 10.77 -11.24
C LEU A 113 6.87 10.45 -12.04
N GLY A 114 5.74 11.07 -11.67
CA GLY A 114 4.47 10.82 -12.36
C GLY A 114 3.91 9.42 -12.10
N ILE A 115 4.25 8.79 -11.00
CA ILE A 115 3.78 7.46 -10.64
C ILE A 115 2.42 7.58 -9.93
N PRO A 116 1.38 6.87 -10.41
CA PRO A 116 0.10 6.83 -9.70
C PRO A 116 0.28 6.27 -8.28
N LEU A 117 -0.42 6.85 -7.33
CA LEU A 117 -0.16 6.63 -5.91
C LEU A 117 -1.46 6.40 -5.14
N ARG A 118 -1.41 5.46 -4.19
CA ARG A 118 -2.50 5.22 -3.25
C ARG A 118 -1.95 4.88 -1.88
N GLY A 119 -2.47 5.54 -0.83
CA GLY A 119 -2.15 5.21 0.55
C GLY A 119 -3.18 4.25 1.14
N THR A 120 -2.86 3.70 2.31
CA THR A 120 -3.78 2.82 3.06
C THR A 120 -5.11 3.53 3.35
N LEU A 121 -5.07 4.78 3.78
CA LEU A 121 -6.28 5.57 4.02
C LEU A 121 -7.13 5.71 2.76
N GLY A 122 -6.51 5.94 1.62
CA GLY A 122 -7.21 6.01 0.33
C GLY A 122 -7.91 4.72 -0.05
N LEU A 123 -7.34 3.57 0.30
CA LEU A 123 -7.98 2.27 0.09
C LEU A 123 -9.26 2.13 0.92
N VAL A 124 -9.22 2.58 2.18
CA VAL A 124 -10.39 2.56 3.07
C VAL A 124 -11.51 3.45 2.53
N LEU A 125 -11.17 4.67 2.13
CA LEU A 125 -12.15 5.62 1.60
C LEU A 125 -12.77 5.11 0.29
N ALA A 126 -11.98 4.52 -0.60
CA ALA A 126 -12.48 3.92 -1.83
C ALA A 126 -13.43 2.74 -1.53
N ALA A 127 -13.09 1.92 -0.56
CA ALA A 127 -13.95 0.80 -0.15
C ALA A 127 -15.30 1.29 0.37
N LYS A 128 -15.33 2.36 1.14
CA LYS A 128 -16.57 3.00 1.59
C LYS A 128 -17.40 3.53 0.41
N GLN A 129 -16.78 4.27 -0.48
CA GLN A 129 -17.43 4.86 -1.64
C GLN A 129 -18.03 3.80 -2.58
N GLN A 130 -17.35 2.66 -2.70
CA GLN A 130 -17.79 1.55 -3.56
C GLN A 130 -18.74 0.57 -2.87
N GLY A 131 -19.08 0.81 -1.61
CA GLY A 131 -20.03 -0.02 -0.86
C GLY A 131 -19.46 -1.34 -0.33
N HIS A 132 -18.13 -1.50 -0.32
CA HIS A 132 -17.47 -2.71 0.21
C HIS A 132 -17.45 -2.75 1.74
N ILE A 133 -17.50 -1.58 2.38
CA ILE A 133 -17.64 -1.44 3.84
C ILE A 133 -18.76 -0.46 4.14
N PRO A 134 -19.51 -0.67 5.25
CA PRO A 134 -20.63 0.22 5.60
C PRO A 134 -20.18 1.56 6.14
N ALA A 135 -19.01 1.63 6.79
CA ALA A 135 -18.45 2.86 7.38
C ALA A 135 -16.94 2.82 7.38
N ALA A 136 -16.30 3.96 7.12
CA ALA A 136 -14.85 4.10 7.15
C ALA A 136 -14.31 4.30 8.56
N GLN A 137 -15.05 4.95 9.45
CA GLN A 137 -14.60 5.32 10.80
C GLN A 137 -14.14 4.11 11.63
N PRO A 138 -14.89 2.99 11.74
CA PRO A 138 -14.42 1.82 12.51
C PRO A 138 -13.18 1.18 11.88
N VAL A 139 -13.04 1.21 10.57
CA VAL A 139 -11.90 0.65 9.85
C VAL A 139 -10.65 1.48 10.11
N ILE A 140 -10.77 2.81 10.07
CA ILE A 140 -9.68 3.73 10.41
C ILE A 140 -9.25 3.54 11.87
N ALA A 141 -10.21 3.40 12.80
CA ALA A 141 -9.91 3.13 14.21
C ALA A 141 -9.11 1.84 14.37
N LYS A 142 -9.48 0.79 13.65
CA LYS A 142 -8.79 -0.50 13.67
C LYS A 142 -7.35 -0.39 13.15
N LEU A 143 -7.12 0.37 12.09
CA LEU A 143 -5.78 0.64 11.56
C LEU A 143 -4.92 1.41 12.56
N ARG A 144 -5.48 2.41 13.24
CA ARG A 144 -4.77 3.15 14.29
C ARG A 144 -4.37 2.23 15.46
N ASP A 145 -5.24 1.29 15.83
CA ASP A 145 -4.96 0.32 16.90
C ASP A 145 -3.80 -0.62 16.55
N THR A 146 -3.55 -0.87 15.27
CA THR A 146 -2.39 -1.67 14.83
C THR A 146 -1.09 -0.89 14.79
N GLY A 147 -1.10 0.41 15.11
CA GLY A 147 0.08 1.25 15.14
C GLY A 147 0.23 2.20 13.96
N MET A 148 -0.74 2.26 13.07
CA MET A 148 -0.72 3.26 11.99
C MET A 148 -0.87 4.66 12.56
N TYR A 149 0.16 5.50 12.37
CA TYR A 149 0.08 6.89 12.80
C TYR A 149 -0.85 7.69 11.88
N LEU A 150 -1.87 8.26 12.47
CA LEU A 150 -2.83 9.11 11.77
C LEU A 150 -3.37 10.14 12.76
N SER A 151 -3.10 11.42 12.52
CA SER A 151 -3.59 12.48 13.38
C SER A 151 -5.13 12.58 13.31
N ASP A 152 -5.75 13.08 14.37
CA ASP A 152 -7.20 13.33 14.38
C ASP A 152 -7.62 14.27 13.27
N ARG A 153 -6.80 15.29 12.98
CA ARG A 153 -7.05 16.22 11.90
C ARG A 153 -7.13 15.53 10.55
N VAL A 154 -6.17 14.67 10.24
CA VAL A 154 -6.13 13.94 8.97
C VAL A 154 -7.27 12.93 8.90
N ALA A 155 -7.52 12.21 9.98
CA ALA A 155 -8.63 11.25 10.05
C ALA A 155 -9.99 11.94 9.85
N ALA A 156 -10.23 13.04 10.53
CA ALA A 156 -11.48 13.82 10.40
C ALA A 156 -11.67 14.35 8.98
N LYS A 157 -10.59 14.87 8.37
CA LYS A 157 -10.62 15.39 7.00
C LYS A 157 -10.94 14.27 5.99
N ALA A 158 -10.33 13.11 6.17
CA ALA A 158 -10.58 11.95 5.33
C ALA A 158 -12.03 11.46 5.47
N LEU A 159 -12.53 11.33 6.69
CA LEU A 159 -13.90 10.89 6.95
C LEU A 159 -14.93 11.85 6.34
N ALA A 160 -14.67 13.14 6.38
CA ALA A 160 -15.53 14.13 5.76
C ALA A 160 -15.74 13.88 4.26
N LEU A 161 -14.72 13.37 3.57
CA LEU A 161 -14.81 13.04 2.13
C LEU A 161 -15.83 11.95 1.83
N VAL A 162 -16.18 11.13 2.80
CA VAL A 162 -17.15 10.03 2.65
C VAL A 162 -18.39 10.24 3.52
N GLY A 163 -18.61 11.48 3.99
CA GLY A 163 -19.80 11.85 4.75
C GLY A 163 -19.81 11.38 6.21
N GLU A 164 -18.64 11.15 6.79
CA GLU A 164 -18.51 10.66 8.17
C GLU A 164 -17.72 11.66 9.04
N ALA A 165 -17.73 11.43 10.35
CA ALA A 165 -16.98 12.18 11.35
C ALA A 165 -16.31 11.21 12.33
N LEU A 166 -15.31 11.74 13.08
CA LEU A 166 -14.62 10.99 14.14
C LEU A 166 -15.59 10.62 15.27
#